data_8adf7cfba098159343060cdd05502526
#
_entry.id   8adf7cfba098159343060cdd05502526
#
_cell.length_a   1.000
_cell.length_b   1.000
_cell.length_c   1.000
_cell.angle_alpha   90.00
_cell.angle_beta   90.00
_cell.angle_gamma   90.00
#
_symmetry.space_group_name_H-M   'P 1'
#
loop_
_entity.id
_entity.type
_entity.pdbx_description
1 polymer ?
#
loop_
_entity_poly.entity_id
_entity_poly.type
_entity_poly.pdbx_seq_one_letter_code
_entity_poly.pdbx_strand_id
1 'polypeptide(L)'
;MLKMKKSNIIVLSFVILILFIVLALSFIILNNNKIKVYAISGESKNFYYSNALFVSSSNKYIYAYGDLTLKNKNIEITSVALMSGNRLIVKSDSLPQGISVENVGYNELFPKKVVNNLKNWYLEITFNNDEGENTEKLNLTNQLLIK
;
A
#
# COMPACT_ATOMS: atom_id res chain seq x y z
N MET A 1 47.37 25.41 -30.10
CA MET A 1 46.90 24.10 -29.60
C MET A 1 47.57 23.82 -28.23
N LEU A 2 46.86 23.98 -27.13
CA LEU A 2 47.39 23.81 -25.77
C LEU A 2 47.63 22.32 -25.51
N LYS A 3 48.89 21.89 -25.46
CA LYS A 3 49.29 20.53 -25.02
C LYS A 3 49.05 20.41 -23.52
N MET A 4 47.90 19.87 -23.13
CA MET A 4 47.65 19.51 -21.73
C MET A 4 48.71 18.48 -21.26
N LYS A 5 49.30 18.71 -20.08
CA LYS A 5 50.19 17.72 -19.45
C LYS A 5 49.42 16.45 -19.13
N LYS A 6 50.02 15.28 -19.29
CA LYS A 6 49.39 13.97 -18.99
C LYS A 6 48.73 13.93 -17.60
N SER A 7 49.32 14.56 -16.61
CA SER A 7 48.79 14.72 -15.25
C SER A 7 47.44 15.44 -15.22
N ASN A 8 47.28 16.50 -16.02
CA ASN A 8 45.99 17.26 -16.05
C ASN A 8 44.87 16.49 -16.73
N ILE A 9 45.18 15.60 -17.68
CA ILE A 9 44.19 14.73 -18.32
C ILE A 9 43.67 13.69 -17.33
N ILE A 10 44.58 13.11 -16.51
CA ILE A 10 44.21 12.13 -15.46
C ILE A 10 43.31 12.78 -14.41
N VAL A 11 43.66 13.97 -13.93
CA VAL A 11 42.87 14.71 -12.94
C VAL A 11 41.48 15.06 -13.53
N LEU A 12 41.45 15.54 -14.77
CA LEU A 12 40.20 15.89 -15.43
C LEU A 12 39.28 14.68 -15.61
N SER A 13 39.83 13.52 -16.01
CA SER A 13 39.03 12.29 -16.13
C SER A 13 38.49 11.80 -14.79
N PHE A 14 39.23 11.97 -13.70
CA PHE A 14 38.79 11.62 -12.35
C PHE A 14 37.65 12.54 -11.87
N VAL A 15 37.73 13.83 -12.15
CA VAL A 15 36.68 14.80 -11.84
C VAL A 15 35.42 14.49 -12.61
N ILE A 16 35.52 14.16 -13.91
CA ILE A 16 34.38 13.79 -14.75
C ILE A 16 33.73 12.51 -14.21
N LEU A 17 34.50 11.51 -13.82
CA LEU A 17 34.01 10.25 -13.26
C LEU A 17 33.21 10.50 -11.94
N ILE A 18 33.75 11.31 -11.04
CA ILE A 18 33.08 11.69 -9.78
C ILE A 18 31.79 12.41 -10.07
N LEU A 19 31.77 13.35 -11.02
CA LEU A 19 30.57 14.08 -11.42
C LEU A 19 29.47 13.13 -11.95
N PHE A 20 29.88 12.16 -12.76
CA PHE A 20 28.97 11.15 -13.29
C PHE A 20 28.36 10.25 -12.20
N ILE A 21 29.17 9.86 -11.20
CA ILE A 21 28.71 9.09 -10.05
C ILE A 21 27.71 9.90 -9.23
N VAL A 22 28.00 11.18 -8.95
CA VAL A 22 27.11 12.06 -8.18
C VAL A 22 25.77 12.26 -8.92
N LEU A 23 25.80 12.47 -10.24
CA LEU A 23 24.59 12.60 -11.05
C LEU A 23 23.77 11.30 -11.06
N ALA A 24 24.42 10.15 -11.21
CA ALA A 24 23.73 8.85 -11.17
C ALA A 24 23.09 8.58 -9.81
N LEU A 25 23.80 8.85 -8.71
CA LEU A 25 23.26 8.71 -7.36
C LEU A 25 22.08 9.67 -7.11
N SER A 26 22.19 10.93 -7.55
CA SER A 26 21.12 11.91 -7.45
C SER A 26 19.87 11.46 -8.21
N PHE A 27 20.05 10.92 -9.42
CA PHE A 27 18.94 10.40 -10.21
C PHE A 27 18.25 9.20 -9.55
N ILE A 28 19.02 8.28 -8.94
CA ILE A 28 18.49 7.13 -8.21
C ILE A 28 17.71 7.61 -6.98
N ILE A 29 18.25 8.57 -6.21
CA ILE A 29 17.59 9.11 -5.03
C ILE A 29 16.27 9.81 -5.40
N LEU A 30 16.28 10.65 -6.42
CA LEU A 30 15.10 11.36 -6.89
C LEU A 30 14.02 10.41 -7.42
N ASN A 31 14.42 9.35 -8.09
CA ASN A 31 13.47 8.37 -8.65
C ASN A 31 12.89 7.43 -7.59
N ASN A 32 13.65 7.13 -6.53
CA ASN A 32 13.19 6.28 -5.43
C ASN A 32 12.27 7.02 -4.43
N ASN A 33 12.28 8.34 -4.42
CA ASN A 33 11.50 9.15 -3.48
C ASN A 33 10.10 9.52 -3.99
N LYS A 34 9.66 8.94 -5.11
CA LYS A 34 8.31 9.20 -5.63
C LYS A 34 7.26 8.58 -4.72
N ILE A 35 6.34 9.42 -4.28
CA ILE A 35 5.16 8.97 -3.55
C ILE A 35 4.17 8.42 -4.58
N LYS A 36 3.67 7.20 -4.33
CA LYS A 36 2.61 6.58 -5.12
C LYS A 36 1.38 6.44 -4.25
N VAL A 37 0.24 6.83 -4.78
CA VAL A 37 -1.05 6.70 -4.09
C VAL A 37 -1.94 5.77 -4.90
N TYR A 38 -2.50 4.77 -4.24
CA TYR A 38 -3.43 3.83 -4.84
C TYR A 38 -4.77 3.94 -4.13
N ALA A 39 -5.85 4.00 -4.91
CA ALA A 39 -7.18 3.71 -4.39
C ALA A 39 -7.35 2.20 -4.27
N ILE A 40 -7.92 1.76 -3.17
CA ILE A 40 -8.20 0.36 -2.88
C ILE A 40 -9.71 0.20 -2.76
N SER A 41 -10.24 -0.81 -3.43
CA SER A 41 -11.65 -1.16 -3.38
C SER A 41 -11.83 -2.67 -3.53
N GLY A 42 -13.00 -3.18 -3.23
CA GLY A 42 -13.32 -4.59 -3.40
C GLY A 42 -14.81 -4.85 -3.28
N GLU A 43 -15.24 -5.98 -3.78
CA GLU A 43 -16.64 -6.41 -3.73
C GLU A 43 -16.71 -7.92 -3.53
N SER A 44 -17.67 -8.35 -2.74
CA SER A 44 -18.01 -9.74 -2.52
C SER A 44 -19.52 -9.93 -2.51
N LYS A 45 -20.02 -11.12 -2.16
CA LYS A 45 -21.45 -11.40 -2.14
C LYS A 45 -22.22 -10.46 -1.22
N ASN A 46 -21.70 -10.25 0.00
CA ASN A 46 -22.41 -9.53 1.06
C ASN A 46 -21.85 -8.14 1.35
N PHE A 47 -20.67 -7.81 0.83
CA PHE A 47 -19.94 -6.60 1.19
C PHE A 47 -19.46 -5.82 -0.01
N TYR A 48 -19.38 -4.50 0.18
CA TYR A 48 -18.69 -3.58 -0.70
C TYR A 48 -17.68 -2.77 0.11
N TYR A 49 -16.45 -2.64 -0.40
CA TYR A 49 -15.37 -1.90 0.24
C TYR A 49 -14.84 -0.83 -0.71
N SER A 50 -14.75 0.41 -0.23
CA SER A 50 -14.36 1.57 -1.04
C SER A 50 -13.61 2.62 -0.21
N ASN A 51 -13.14 3.66 -0.89
CA ASN A 51 -12.48 4.83 -0.29
C ASN A 51 -11.20 4.54 0.51
N ALA A 52 -10.65 3.32 0.45
CA ALA A 52 -9.38 3.03 1.07
C ALA A 52 -8.23 3.56 0.20
N LEU A 53 -7.18 4.03 0.85
CA LEU A 53 -5.99 4.54 0.20
C LEU A 53 -4.75 3.79 0.68
N PHE A 54 -3.87 3.50 -0.27
CA PHE A 54 -2.56 2.99 0.00
C PHE A 54 -1.51 3.95 -0.52
N VAL A 55 -0.69 4.49 0.37
CA VAL A 55 0.38 5.42 0.05
C VAL A 55 1.72 4.74 0.21
N SER A 56 2.51 4.74 -0.84
CA SER A 56 3.85 4.18 -0.88
C SER A 56 4.87 5.30 -1.06
N SER A 57 5.84 5.38 -0.16
CA SER A 57 7.04 6.23 -0.29
C SER A 57 8.30 5.36 -0.30
N SER A 58 9.48 5.97 -0.38
CA SER A 58 10.77 5.25 -0.47
C SER A 58 10.97 4.18 0.60
N ASN A 59 10.54 4.43 1.83
CA ASN A 59 10.81 3.58 2.99
C ASN A 59 9.58 3.18 3.79
N LYS A 60 8.42 3.77 3.52
CA LYS A 60 7.22 3.61 4.34
C LYS A 60 5.99 3.45 3.48
N TYR A 61 5.05 2.66 4.00
CA TYR A 61 3.75 2.47 3.42
C TYR A 61 2.70 2.82 4.46
N ILE A 62 1.65 3.50 4.03
CA ILE A 62 0.53 3.87 4.87
C ILE A 62 -0.71 3.31 4.22
N TYR A 63 -1.49 2.59 4.97
CA TYR A 63 -2.81 2.13 4.58
C TYR A 63 -3.84 2.92 5.36
N ALA A 64 -4.67 3.67 4.66
CA ALA A 64 -5.83 4.33 5.24
C ALA A 64 -7.05 3.46 4.93
N TYR A 65 -7.73 3.02 5.99
CA TYR A 65 -8.94 2.20 5.86
C TYR A 65 -10.03 2.99 5.12
N GLY A 66 -10.79 2.26 4.33
CA GLY A 66 -11.96 2.76 3.65
C GLY A 66 -13.25 2.40 4.38
N ASP A 67 -14.33 2.51 3.64
CA ASP A 67 -15.68 2.24 4.10
C ASP A 67 -16.07 0.81 3.72
N LEU A 68 -16.51 0.02 4.69
CA LEU A 68 -17.10 -1.30 4.47
C LEU A 68 -18.62 -1.21 4.57
N THR A 69 -19.29 -1.42 3.46
CA THR A 69 -20.76 -1.31 3.34
C THR A 69 -21.37 -2.69 3.22
N LEU A 70 -22.43 -2.94 3.99
CA LEU A 70 -23.25 -4.14 3.92
C LEU A 70 -24.22 -4.06 2.73
N LYS A 71 -24.30 -5.12 1.93
CA LYS A 71 -25.34 -5.29 0.90
C LYS A 71 -26.64 -5.84 1.48
N ASN A 72 -26.56 -6.62 2.56
CA ASN A 72 -27.68 -7.24 3.27
C ASN A 72 -27.82 -6.69 4.69
N LYS A 73 -29.04 -6.37 5.11
CA LYS A 73 -29.30 -5.77 6.42
C LYS A 73 -29.26 -6.75 7.60
N ASN A 74 -29.35 -8.07 7.35
CA ASN A 74 -29.41 -9.11 8.38
C ASN A 74 -28.02 -9.72 8.68
N ILE A 75 -26.97 -8.91 8.62
CA ILE A 75 -25.60 -9.34 8.84
C ILE A 75 -24.99 -8.51 9.97
N GLU A 76 -24.43 -9.20 10.97
CA GLU A 76 -23.68 -8.60 12.05
C GLU A 76 -22.19 -8.94 11.90
N ILE A 77 -21.37 -7.95 11.57
CA ILE A 77 -19.91 -8.14 11.46
C ILE A 77 -19.33 -8.34 12.86
N THR A 78 -18.58 -9.44 13.05
CA THR A 78 -17.88 -9.75 14.29
C THR A 78 -16.38 -9.46 14.21
N SER A 79 -15.76 -9.62 13.02
CA SER A 79 -14.38 -9.19 12.82
C SER A 79 -14.05 -8.92 11.36
N VAL A 80 -13.05 -8.05 11.13
CA VAL A 80 -12.46 -7.81 9.82
C VAL A 80 -10.95 -7.90 9.93
N ALA A 81 -10.34 -8.74 9.10
CA ALA A 81 -8.91 -8.89 9.00
C ALA A 81 -8.41 -8.49 7.62
N LEU A 82 -7.38 -7.66 7.55
CA LEU A 82 -6.64 -7.37 6.33
C LEU A 82 -5.54 -8.42 6.17
N MET A 83 -5.57 -9.13 5.06
CA MET A 83 -4.68 -10.23 4.74
C MET A 83 -3.81 -9.91 3.52
N SER A 84 -2.57 -10.40 3.53
CA SER A 84 -1.68 -10.42 2.36
C SER A 84 -1.25 -11.87 2.10
N GLY A 85 -1.90 -12.53 1.16
CA GLY A 85 -1.80 -13.98 1.02
C GLY A 85 -2.22 -14.69 2.31
N ASN A 86 -1.36 -15.49 2.90
CA ASN A 86 -1.63 -16.20 4.16
C ASN A 86 -1.19 -15.40 5.41
N ARG A 87 -0.75 -14.17 5.25
CA ARG A 87 -0.25 -13.36 6.36
C ARG A 87 -1.30 -12.38 6.83
N LEU A 88 -1.62 -12.43 8.13
CA LEU A 88 -2.41 -11.42 8.80
C LEU A 88 -1.62 -10.10 8.89
N ILE A 89 -2.19 -9.01 8.40
CA ILE A 89 -1.64 -7.65 8.52
C ILE A 89 -2.21 -6.98 9.76
N VAL A 90 -3.53 -6.92 9.83
CA VAL A 90 -4.25 -6.33 10.95
C VAL A 90 -5.61 -7.01 11.09
N LYS A 91 -6.12 -7.09 12.31
CA LYS A 91 -7.46 -7.58 12.64
C LYS A 91 -8.13 -6.61 13.59
N SER A 92 -9.41 -6.37 13.37
CA SER A 92 -10.28 -5.60 14.26
C SER A 92 -11.46 -6.46 14.66
N ASP A 93 -11.65 -6.65 15.97
CA ASP A 93 -12.69 -7.54 16.51
C ASP A 93 -13.98 -6.79 16.90
N SER A 94 -14.03 -5.47 16.69
CA SER A 94 -15.18 -4.65 17.06
C SER A 94 -15.53 -3.65 15.99
N LEU A 95 -16.38 -4.08 15.04
CA LEU A 95 -17.04 -3.15 14.14
C LEU A 95 -18.49 -3.00 14.59
N PRO A 96 -18.94 -1.77 14.87
CA PRO A 96 -20.35 -1.56 15.22
C PRO A 96 -21.25 -1.89 14.04
N GLN A 97 -22.41 -2.49 14.33
CA GLN A 97 -23.44 -2.81 13.34
C GLN A 97 -23.84 -1.58 12.52
N GLY A 98 -23.89 -1.76 11.20
CA GLY A 98 -24.52 -0.79 10.29
C GLY A 98 -23.76 0.50 10.09
N ILE A 99 -22.51 0.56 10.43
CA ILE A 99 -21.64 1.72 10.19
C ILE A 99 -20.69 1.39 9.05
N SER A 100 -20.63 2.27 8.04
CA SER A 100 -19.40 2.41 7.26
C SER A 100 -18.26 2.52 8.26
N VAL A 101 -17.21 1.72 8.09
CA VAL A 101 -16.01 1.84 8.91
C VAL A 101 -15.35 3.15 8.52
N GLU A 102 -15.91 4.26 9.03
CA GLU A 102 -15.29 5.55 8.86
C GLU A 102 -13.97 5.51 9.60
N ASN A 103 -12.89 5.58 8.84
CA ASN A 103 -11.58 6.08 9.25
C ASN A 103 -11.34 6.12 10.76
N VAL A 104 -11.23 4.98 11.38
CA VAL A 104 -10.48 4.94 12.61
C VAL A 104 -9.03 5.10 12.16
N GLY A 105 -8.52 6.31 12.24
CA GLY A 105 -7.28 6.79 11.63
C GLY A 105 -6.02 6.06 12.09
N TYR A 106 -5.96 4.78 11.86
CA TYR A 106 -4.76 3.97 12.02
C TYR A 106 -4.00 3.97 10.69
N ASN A 107 -3.14 4.99 10.54
CA ASN A 107 -2.05 4.93 9.60
C ASN A 107 -1.08 3.85 10.05
N GLU A 108 -1.33 2.60 9.69
CA GLU A 108 -0.40 1.54 9.96
C GLU A 108 0.76 1.60 8.96
N LEU A 109 1.97 1.70 9.51
CA LEU A 109 3.19 1.68 8.73
C LEU A 109 3.61 0.23 8.50
N PHE A 110 3.52 -0.24 7.27
CA PHE A 110 3.88 -1.62 6.91
C PHE A 110 5.34 -1.72 6.47
N PRO A 111 6.04 -2.80 6.85
CA PRO A 111 7.39 -3.04 6.34
C PRO A 111 7.37 -3.35 4.83
N LYS A 112 8.35 -2.84 4.11
CA LYS A 112 8.47 -2.91 2.63
C LYS A 112 8.23 -4.30 2.02
N LYS A 113 8.58 -5.37 2.72
CA LYS A 113 8.40 -6.76 2.27
C LYS A 113 6.94 -7.22 2.17
N VAL A 114 6.03 -6.58 2.89
CA VAL A 114 4.61 -6.98 2.95
C VAL A 114 3.85 -6.47 1.73
N VAL A 115 4.33 -5.40 1.12
CA VAL A 115 3.60 -4.60 0.14
C VAL A 115 3.90 -4.94 -1.32
N ASN A 116 4.91 -5.75 -1.59
CA ASN A 116 5.33 -6.04 -2.96
C ASN A 116 4.27 -6.77 -3.80
N ASN A 117 3.11 -7.11 -3.22
CA ASN A 117 2.08 -7.85 -3.93
C ASN A 117 0.65 -7.46 -3.50
N LEU A 118 0.26 -6.19 -3.72
CA LEU A 118 -1.11 -5.70 -3.48
C LEU A 118 -2.19 -6.56 -4.18
N LYS A 119 -1.81 -7.32 -5.22
CA LYS A 119 -2.73 -8.22 -5.93
C LYS A 119 -3.25 -9.37 -5.08
N ASN A 120 -2.54 -9.73 -4.01
CA ASN A 120 -2.91 -10.84 -3.12
C ASN A 120 -3.56 -10.34 -1.81
N TRP A 121 -3.92 -9.07 -1.75
CA TRP A 121 -4.57 -8.51 -0.57
C TRP A 121 -6.08 -8.76 -0.63
N TYR A 122 -6.62 -9.11 0.52
CA TYR A 122 -8.06 -9.28 0.70
C TYR A 122 -8.47 -8.95 2.13
N LEU A 123 -9.74 -8.61 2.30
CA LEU A 123 -10.37 -8.60 3.62
C LEU A 123 -10.98 -9.98 3.88
N GLU A 124 -10.71 -10.51 5.06
CA GLU A 124 -11.44 -11.64 5.62
C GLU A 124 -12.43 -11.10 6.64
N ILE A 125 -13.71 -11.30 6.37
CA ILE A 125 -14.81 -10.72 7.14
C ILE A 125 -15.56 -11.85 7.79
N THR A 126 -15.56 -11.89 9.14
CA THR A 126 -16.38 -12.82 9.92
C THR A 126 -17.64 -12.11 10.37
N PHE A 127 -18.77 -12.77 10.23
CA PHE A 127 -20.08 -12.19 10.50
C PHE A 127 -21.09 -13.25 10.90
N ASN A 128 -22.12 -12.85 11.64
CA ASN A 128 -23.29 -13.65 11.94
C ASN A 128 -24.44 -13.26 11.01
N ASN A 129 -25.19 -14.26 10.58
CA ASN A 129 -26.48 -14.12 9.90
C ASN A 129 -27.48 -15.14 10.48
N ASP A 130 -28.66 -15.29 9.87
CA ASP A 130 -29.70 -16.23 10.30
C ASP A 130 -29.24 -17.70 10.30
N GLU A 131 -28.17 -18.04 9.56
CA GLU A 131 -27.58 -19.38 9.45
C GLU A 131 -26.43 -19.62 10.45
N GLY A 132 -26.02 -18.59 11.18
CA GLY A 132 -24.93 -18.62 12.16
C GLY A 132 -23.68 -17.85 11.71
N GLU A 133 -22.53 -18.22 12.29
CA GLU A 133 -21.25 -17.57 11.99
C GLU A 133 -20.71 -18.01 10.63
N ASN A 134 -20.33 -17.03 9.84
CA ASN A 134 -19.79 -17.21 8.50
C ASN A 134 -18.53 -16.36 8.30
N THR A 135 -17.66 -16.78 7.37
CA THR A 135 -16.50 -16.01 6.96
C THR A 135 -16.50 -15.83 5.44
N GLU A 136 -16.27 -14.60 5.00
CA GLU A 136 -16.26 -14.24 3.58
C GLU A 136 -14.95 -13.53 3.22
N LYS A 137 -14.40 -13.90 2.08
CA LYS A 137 -13.20 -13.28 1.52
C LYS A 137 -13.59 -12.23 0.48
N LEU A 138 -13.20 -10.98 0.71
CA LEU A 138 -13.35 -9.86 -0.21
C LEU A 138 -11.99 -9.52 -0.82
N ASN A 139 -11.77 -9.88 -2.08
CA ASN A 139 -10.53 -9.59 -2.78
C ASN A 139 -10.42 -8.09 -3.07
N LEU A 140 -9.23 -7.52 -2.80
CA LEU A 140 -8.98 -6.11 -3.02
C LEU A 140 -8.37 -5.86 -4.40
N THR A 141 -8.85 -4.80 -5.04
CA THR A 141 -8.28 -4.24 -6.26
C THR A 141 -7.62 -2.91 -5.95
N ASN A 142 -6.61 -2.55 -6.73
CA ASN A 142 -5.92 -1.28 -6.57
C ASN A 142 -5.85 -0.52 -7.89
N GLN A 143 -6.02 0.80 -7.80
CA GLN A 143 -5.89 1.72 -8.91
C GLN A 143 -4.87 2.81 -8.54
N LEU A 144 -3.83 2.98 -9.36
CA LEU A 144 -2.84 4.04 -9.15
C LEU A 144 -3.48 5.40 -9.45
N LEU A 145 -3.47 6.29 -8.46
CA LEU A 145 -4.00 7.66 -8.56
C LEU A 145 -2.88 8.67 -8.84
N ILE A 146 -1.73 8.53 -8.15
CA ILE A 146 -0.59 9.45 -8.23
C ILE A 146 0.70 8.63 -8.38
N LYS A 147 1.58 9.08 -9.29
CA LYS A 147 2.86 8.44 -9.60
C LYS A 147 4.03 9.41 -9.39
#